data_08684269d0465b25f10c46a498d77480
#
_entry.id   08684269d0465b25f10c46a498d77480
#
_cell.length_a   1.000
_cell.length_b   1.000
_cell.length_c   1.000
_cell.angle_alpha   90.00
_cell.angle_beta   90.00
_cell.angle_gamma   90.00
#
_symmetry.space_group_name_H-M   'P 1'
#
loop_
_entity.id
_entity.type
_entity.pdbx_description
1 polymer ?
#
loop_
_entity_poly.entity_id
_entity_poly.type
_entity_poly.pdbx_seq_one_letter_code
_entity_poly.pdbx_strand_id
1 'polypeptide(L)'
;RFVRAYEGAGFTMPGVVQQVDIYHDFVEPTASETPVAYFLVDAFRFEMARELCAQLPDDWKVELHPAIATPPTITEVGMAGLMPGAEKGLAIEPAGSSKLGVMVLGNLLKARSDRVKHLESKGPAPVAVVELNQIAPLKDKNIRNTLKSARLIVVTATDEIDGLWENQPAMARQLHEHVFDQLRRGLRALFGLGISKAVLTADHGFLIGDRLMQGVPLDAPGGDTADLHRRVWVGKGGAAVPECLRKPFSAFGIGGDLELVTPYGMMCFKAAGGSTEYFHGGLSLQEMAIPVLVVSAGAAKTSLETPAFHWTITPGSKQISTRFFSVTVQGQATDLFAVPPRIRVELRVGSQIYSAPIAASYGFDEVTREVTMAFETEARGQLTPNTITLQITDVPDADKVKVFLLDELGASLCPEIEVPISIAI
;
A
#
# COMPACT_ATOMS: atom_id res chain seq x y z
N ARG A 1 -1.85 -17.98 23.01
CA ARG A 1 -2.32 -19.30 22.52
C ARG A 1 -1.71 -19.62 21.17
N PHE A 2 -1.77 -18.73 20.19
CA PHE A 2 -1.24 -18.96 18.83
C PHE A 2 0.23 -19.39 18.85
N VAL A 3 1.14 -18.63 19.47
CA VAL A 3 2.59 -18.94 19.51
C VAL A 3 2.87 -20.34 20.08
N ARG A 4 2.14 -20.73 21.13
CA ARG A 4 2.31 -22.09 21.72
C ARG A 4 1.77 -23.19 20.79
N ALA A 5 0.69 -22.93 20.06
CA ALA A 5 0.17 -23.87 19.06
C ALA A 5 1.13 -23.99 17.88
N TYR A 6 1.69 -22.88 17.41
CA TYR A 6 2.67 -22.81 16.34
C TYR A 6 3.98 -23.55 16.72
N GLU A 7 4.46 -23.35 17.95
CA GLU A 7 5.57 -24.12 18.51
C GLU A 7 5.24 -25.63 18.56
N GLY A 8 4.08 -26.00 19.06
CA GLY A 8 3.63 -27.39 19.13
C GLY A 8 3.49 -28.08 17.77
N ALA A 9 3.25 -27.28 16.71
CA ALA A 9 3.24 -27.73 15.31
C ALA A 9 4.63 -27.74 14.64
N GLY A 10 5.70 -27.46 15.39
CA GLY A 10 7.06 -27.43 14.85
C GLY A 10 7.29 -26.25 13.91
N PHE A 11 6.62 -25.13 14.15
CA PHE A 11 6.69 -23.89 13.36
C PHE A 11 6.30 -24.08 11.90
N THR A 12 5.36 -24.98 11.64
CA THR A 12 4.78 -25.22 10.32
C THR A 12 3.28 -25.04 10.35
N MET A 13 2.71 -24.58 9.23
CA MET A 13 1.27 -24.45 9.02
C MET A 13 0.90 -25.07 7.66
N PRO A 14 0.65 -26.38 7.60
CA PRO A 14 0.32 -27.06 6.35
C PRO A 14 -0.90 -26.42 5.67
N GLY A 15 -0.79 -26.19 4.36
CA GLY A 15 -1.87 -25.58 3.56
C GLY A 15 -1.93 -24.04 3.66
N VAL A 16 -1.04 -23.39 4.42
CA VAL A 16 -0.91 -21.94 4.44
C VAL A 16 0.39 -21.54 3.71
N VAL A 17 0.30 -20.55 2.84
CA VAL A 17 1.44 -20.02 2.08
C VAL A 17 2.53 -19.53 3.03
N GLN A 18 3.79 -19.88 2.76
CA GLN A 18 4.92 -19.29 3.48
C GLN A 18 5.38 -18.04 2.73
N GLN A 19 5.80 -17.01 3.46
CA GLN A 19 6.25 -15.76 2.85
C GLN A 19 7.35 -15.96 1.80
N VAL A 20 8.26 -16.87 2.05
CA VAL A 20 9.39 -17.19 1.15
C VAL A 20 8.94 -17.76 -0.21
N ASP A 21 7.75 -18.36 -0.27
CA ASP A 21 7.20 -18.97 -1.48
C ASP A 21 6.39 -17.96 -2.32
N ILE A 22 6.04 -16.78 -1.78
CA ILE A 22 5.14 -15.83 -2.44
C ILE A 22 5.66 -15.38 -3.80
N TYR A 23 6.93 -15.01 -3.90
CA TYR A 23 7.49 -14.59 -5.18
C TYR A 23 7.44 -15.73 -6.21
N HIS A 24 7.89 -16.91 -5.82
CA HIS A 24 7.94 -18.09 -6.69
C HIS A 24 6.55 -18.55 -7.14
N ASP A 25 5.58 -18.59 -6.24
CA ASP A 25 4.27 -19.16 -6.53
C ASP A 25 3.31 -18.19 -7.23
N PHE A 26 3.38 -16.89 -6.92
CA PHE A 26 2.37 -15.92 -7.36
C PHE A 26 2.90 -14.88 -8.36
N VAL A 27 4.21 -14.57 -8.34
CA VAL A 27 4.80 -13.51 -9.18
C VAL A 27 5.54 -14.10 -10.37
N GLU A 28 6.49 -15.00 -10.15
CA GLU A 28 7.38 -15.55 -11.16
C GLU A 28 6.64 -16.24 -12.32
N PRO A 29 5.58 -17.05 -12.11
CA PRO A 29 4.87 -17.69 -13.20
C PRO A 29 4.26 -16.67 -14.18
N THR A 30 3.65 -15.59 -13.63
CA THR A 30 3.09 -14.52 -14.48
C THR A 30 4.19 -13.71 -15.15
N ALA A 31 5.23 -13.34 -14.41
CA ALA A 31 6.34 -12.56 -14.90
C ALA A 31 7.11 -13.27 -16.03
N SER A 32 7.07 -14.58 -16.11
CA SER A 32 7.66 -15.36 -17.21
C SER A 32 6.90 -15.20 -18.53
N GLU A 33 5.60 -14.95 -18.47
CA GLU A 33 4.71 -14.88 -19.64
C GLU A 33 4.35 -13.44 -20.03
N THR A 34 3.89 -12.65 -19.03
CA THR A 34 3.38 -11.28 -19.22
C THR A 34 3.91 -10.35 -18.14
N PRO A 35 3.90 -9.02 -18.37
CA PRO A 35 4.24 -8.07 -17.33
C PRO A 35 3.34 -8.21 -16.10
N VAL A 36 3.95 -8.14 -14.90
CA VAL A 36 3.26 -8.26 -13.61
C VAL A 36 3.69 -7.13 -12.67
N ALA A 37 2.74 -6.66 -11.85
CA ALA A 37 3.02 -5.73 -10.77
C ALA A 37 3.13 -6.49 -9.44
N TYR A 38 4.16 -6.18 -8.66
CA TYR A 38 4.41 -6.76 -7.34
C TYR A 38 4.49 -5.65 -6.30
N PHE A 39 3.46 -5.54 -5.47
CA PHE A 39 3.37 -4.54 -4.42
C PHE A 39 3.92 -5.10 -3.11
N LEU A 40 4.97 -4.48 -2.62
CA LEU A 40 5.56 -4.71 -1.33
C LEU A 40 5.09 -3.61 -0.37
N VAL A 41 4.07 -3.91 0.41
CA VAL A 41 3.42 -2.96 1.30
C VAL A 41 3.86 -3.25 2.73
N ASP A 42 4.69 -2.37 3.30
CA ASP A 42 5.23 -2.51 4.64
C ASP A 42 4.11 -2.55 5.68
N ALA A 43 4.15 -3.55 6.57
CA ALA A 43 3.20 -3.74 7.65
C ALA A 43 1.72 -3.90 7.20
N PHE A 44 1.46 -4.40 6.00
CA PHE A 44 0.10 -4.59 5.49
C PHE A 44 -0.54 -5.85 6.08
N ARG A 45 -1.39 -5.68 7.09
CA ARG A 45 -2.06 -6.79 7.79
C ARG A 45 -3.08 -7.50 6.90
N PHE A 46 -3.32 -8.77 7.17
CA PHE A 46 -4.31 -9.59 6.45
C PHE A 46 -5.73 -8.98 6.50
N GLU A 47 -6.13 -8.42 7.66
CA GLU A 47 -7.43 -7.78 7.82
C GLU A 47 -7.58 -6.54 6.94
N MET A 48 -6.50 -5.75 6.79
CA MET A 48 -6.48 -4.58 5.91
C MET A 48 -6.65 -4.99 4.44
N ALA A 49 -5.97 -6.07 4.02
CA ALA A 49 -6.15 -6.60 2.67
C ALA A 49 -7.58 -7.09 2.42
N ARG A 50 -8.22 -7.73 3.41
CA ARG A 50 -9.62 -8.15 3.31
C ARG A 50 -10.57 -6.96 3.17
N GLU A 51 -10.30 -5.88 3.87
CA GLU A 51 -11.07 -4.64 3.77
C GLU A 51 -10.85 -3.98 2.40
N LEU A 52 -9.60 -3.91 1.92
CA LEU A 52 -9.30 -3.44 0.57
C LEU A 52 -10.04 -4.26 -0.51
N CYS A 53 -10.11 -5.60 -0.38
CA CYS A 53 -10.83 -6.45 -1.33
C CYS A 53 -12.30 -6.02 -1.50
N ALA A 54 -12.96 -5.63 -0.41
CA ALA A 54 -14.36 -5.19 -0.45
C ALA A 54 -14.56 -3.83 -1.17
N GLN A 55 -13.47 -3.13 -1.44
CA GLN A 55 -13.46 -1.82 -2.08
C GLN A 55 -12.92 -1.85 -3.51
N LEU A 56 -12.46 -3.02 -3.99
CA LEU A 56 -12.00 -3.17 -5.37
C LEU A 56 -13.20 -3.28 -6.33
N PRO A 57 -13.05 -2.85 -7.60
CA PRO A 57 -14.10 -2.99 -8.61
C PRO A 57 -14.60 -4.42 -8.79
N ASP A 58 -15.92 -4.60 -8.92
CA ASP A 58 -16.57 -5.91 -9.07
C ASP A 58 -16.16 -6.68 -10.35
N ASP A 59 -15.70 -5.96 -11.36
CA ASP A 59 -15.23 -6.54 -12.63
C ASP A 59 -13.78 -7.04 -12.55
N TRP A 60 -13.07 -6.77 -11.45
CA TRP A 60 -11.74 -7.32 -11.23
C TRP A 60 -11.83 -8.71 -10.59
N LYS A 61 -10.97 -9.61 -11.06
CA LYS A 61 -10.82 -10.91 -10.39
C LYS A 61 -9.87 -10.72 -9.19
N VAL A 62 -10.39 -10.99 -7.99
CA VAL A 62 -9.68 -10.81 -6.73
C VAL A 62 -9.58 -12.15 -6.00
N GLU A 63 -8.36 -12.54 -5.63
CA GLU A 63 -8.09 -13.74 -4.83
C GLU A 63 -7.24 -13.32 -3.62
N LEU A 64 -7.70 -13.64 -2.42
CA LEU A 64 -6.99 -13.34 -1.18
C LEU A 64 -6.60 -14.64 -0.46
N HIS A 65 -5.30 -14.84 -0.28
CA HIS A 65 -4.74 -15.98 0.44
C HIS A 65 -4.06 -15.49 1.73
N PRO A 66 -4.25 -16.19 2.85
CA PRO A 66 -3.42 -15.94 4.03
C PRO A 66 -2.03 -16.54 3.81
N ALA A 67 -1.01 -15.81 4.29
CA ALA A 67 0.35 -16.31 4.36
C ALA A 67 0.95 -16.07 5.74
N ILE A 68 2.02 -16.80 6.06
CA ILE A 68 2.77 -16.67 7.30
C ILE A 68 4.10 -16.00 7.03
N ALA A 69 4.35 -14.89 7.74
CA ALA A 69 5.57 -14.13 7.65
C ALA A 69 6.78 -14.91 8.21
N THR A 70 7.94 -14.64 7.65
CA THR A 70 9.22 -15.19 8.10
C THR A 70 9.65 -14.55 9.43
N PRO A 71 9.93 -15.32 10.48
CA PRO A 71 10.42 -14.76 11.73
C PRO A 71 11.92 -14.36 11.67
N PRO A 72 12.30 -13.30 12.40
CA PRO A 72 11.48 -12.36 13.12
C PRO A 72 10.68 -11.48 12.17
N THR A 73 9.50 -11.04 12.59
CA THR A 73 8.59 -10.21 11.77
C THR A 73 9.04 -8.74 11.77
N ILE A 74 10.20 -8.51 11.19
CA ILE A 74 10.84 -7.20 11.00
C ILE A 74 11.11 -6.96 9.51
N THR A 75 11.17 -5.71 9.12
CA THR A 75 11.26 -5.30 7.71
C THR A 75 12.45 -5.91 6.97
N GLU A 76 13.63 -5.98 7.59
CA GLU A 76 14.82 -6.55 6.97
C GLU A 76 14.64 -8.02 6.56
N VAL A 77 14.00 -8.79 7.44
CA VAL A 77 13.79 -10.24 7.23
C VAL A 77 12.61 -10.48 6.31
N GLY A 78 11.47 -9.86 6.60
CA GLY A 78 10.26 -10.03 5.81
C GLY A 78 10.43 -9.59 4.37
N MET A 79 10.99 -8.41 4.14
CA MET A 79 11.27 -7.93 2.77
C MET A 79 12.28 -8.80 2.02
N ALA A 80 13.27 -9.40 2.71
CA ALA A 80 14.19 -10.35 2.08
C ALA A 80 13.49 -11.67 1.73
N GLY A 81 12.54 -12.11 2.57
CA GLY A 81 11.72 -13.31 2.32
C GLY A 81 10.79 -13.17 1.10
N LEU A 82 10.57 -11.96 0.62
CA LEU A 82 9.76 -11.66 -0.58
C LEU A 82 10.58 -11.54 -1.87
N MET A 83 11.88 -11.79 -1.82
CA MET A 83 12.78 -11.66 -2.96
C MET A 83 12.88 -12.94 -3.79
N PRO A 84 13.22 -12.85 -5.09
CA PRO A 84 13.47 -14.03 -5.93
C PRO A 84 14.49 -14.97 -5.29
N GLY A 85 14.16 -16.26 -5.21
CA GLY A 85 15.04 -17.28 -4.67
C GLY A 85 14.99 -17.48 -3.15
N ALA A 86 14.11 -16.75 -2.45
CA ALA A 86 13.88 -16.92 -1.01
C ALA A 86 13.35 -18.33 -0.67
N GLU A 87 12.58 -18.94 -1.56
CA GLU A 87 12.05 -20.31 -1.45
C GLU A 87 13.16 -21.38 -1.38
N LYS A 88 14.37 -21.07 -1.81
CA LYS A 88 15.55 -21.97 -1.74
C LYS A 88 16.24 -21.92 -0.37
N GLY A 89 15.77 -21.07 0.51
CA GLY A 89 16.25 -20.91 1.88
C GLY A 89 16.90 -19.58 2.15
N LEU A 90 16.72 -19.13 3.38
CA LEU A 90 17.30 -17.91 3.93
C LEU A 90 18.33 -18.25 4.99
N ALA A 91 19.30 -17.35 5.22
CA ALA A 91 20.14 -17.36 6.43
C ALA A 91 20.23 -15.96 7.01
N ILE A 92 20.13 -15.85 8.33
CA ILE A 92 20.19 -14.57 9.04
C ILE A 92 21.57 -14.42 9.69
N GLU A 93 22.21 -13.29 9.44
CA GLU A 93 23.53 -12.95 9.91
C GLU A 93 23.56 -11.54 10.53
N PRO A 94 24.46 -11.28 11.50
CA PRO A 94 24.72 -9.92 11.96
C PRO A 94 25.25 -9.05 10.81
N ALA A 95 24.74 -7.84 10.66
CA ALA A 95 25.12 -6.94 9.57
C ALA A 95 25.68 -5.58 10.04
N GLY A 96 26.21 -5.56 11.24
CA GLY A 96 26.72 -4.39 11.94
C GLY A 96 26.22 -4.33 13.38
N SER A 97 26.38 -3.21 14.07
CA SER A 97 25.83 -3.03 15.41
C SER A 97 24.31 -2.85 15.32
N SER A 98 23.57 -3.76 15.96
CA SER A 98 22.09 -3.73 16.06
C SER A 98 21.39 -3.72 14.70
N LYS A 99 21.87 -4.55 13.74
CA LYS A 99 21.22 -4.76 12.44
C LYS A 99 21.43 -6.20 11.96
N LEU A 100 20.42 -6.74 11.33
CA LEU A 100 20.44 -8.03 10.68
C LEU A 100 20.62 -7.88 9.16
N GLY A 101 21.27 -8.87 8.56
CA GLY A 101 21.30 -9.08 7.12
C GLY A 101 20.74 -10.46 6.81
N VAL A 102 20.17 -10.61 5.64
CA VAL A 102 19.59 -11.87 5.19
C VAL A 102 20.27 -12.33 3.91
N MET A 103 20.82 -13.53 3.95
CA MET A 103 21.41 -14.20 2.80
C MET A 103 20.31 -14.82 1.95
N VAL A 104 20.23 -14.43 0.68
CA VAL A 104 19.32 -14.99 -0.33
C VAL A 104 20.16 -15.32 -1.56
N LEU A 105 20.21 -16.57 -1.98
CA LEU A 105 21.02 -17.03 -3.13
C LEU A 105 22.48 -16.54 -3.10
N GLY A 106 23.10 -16.50 -1.91
CA GLY A 106 24.47 -16.04 -1.72
C GLY A 106 24.65 -14.51 -1.72
N ASN A 107 23.59 -13.72 -1.82
CA ASN A 107 23.61 -12.26 -1.70
C ASN A 107 23.16 -11.84 -0.31
N LEU A 108 23.94 -11.01 0.38
CA LEU A 108 23.59 -10.46 1.68
C LEU A 108 22.76 -9.19 1.51
N LEU A 109 21.48 -9.25 1.87
CA LEU A 109 20.51 -8.17 1.78
C LEU A 109 20.39 -7.46 3.14
N LYS A 110 20.88 -6.23 3.25
CA LYS A 110 20.89 -5.42 4.48
C LYS A 110 19.99 -4.20 4.39
N ALA A 111 19.77 -3.70 3.17
CA ALA A 111 19.07 -2.46 2.91
C ALA A 111 18.20 -2.57 1.66
N ARG A 112 17.32 -1.59 1.46
CA ARG A 112 16.48 -1.48 0.25
C ARG A 112 17.32 -1.53 -1.04
N SER A 113 18.47 -0.85 -1.06
CA SER A 113 19.36 -0.83 -2.23
C SER A 113 19.90 -2.22 -2.60
N ASP A 114 20.14 -3.09 -1.61
CA ASP A 114 20.61 -4.45 -1.87
C ASP A 114 19.47 -5.30 -2.45
N ARG A 115 18.25 -5.14 -1.94
CA ARG A 115 17.06 -5.81 -2.46
C ARG A 115 16.74 -5.38 -3.89
N VAL A 116 16.89 -4.08 -4.21
CA VAL A 116 16.70 -3.58 -5.58
C VAL A 116 17.72 -4.23 -6.53
N LYS A 117 19.00 -4.23 -6.19
CA LYS A 117 20.05 -4.91 -6.99
C LYS A 117 19.78 -6.40 -7.14
N HIS A 118 19.28 -7.04 -6.08
CA HIS A 118 18.92 -8.46 -6.13
C HIS A 118 17.76 -8.71 -7.10
N LEU A 119 16.71 -7.90 -7.04
CA LEU A 119 15.58 -7.94 -7.99
C LEU A 119 16.04 -7.73 -9.44
N GLU A 120 16.88 -6.73 -9.69
CA GLU A 120 17.45 -6.46 -11.02
C GLU A 120 18.32 -7.61 -11.56
N SER A 121 19.01 -8.32 -10.68
CA SER A 121 19.93 -9.42 -11.06
C SER A 121 19.25 -10.78 -11.15
N LYS A 122 18.18 -11.03 -10.43
CA LYS A 122 17.51 -12.33 -10.29
C LYS A 122 16.07 -12.33 -10.79
N GLY A 123 15.44 -11.19 -10.88
CA GLY A 123 14.08 -11.05 -11.42
C GLY A 123 14.04 -11.08 -12.96
N PRO A 124 12.86 -11.23 -13.54
CA PRO A 124 12.66 -11.21 -15.00
C PRO A 124 12.86 -9.78 -15.52
N ALA A 125 13.93 -9.59 -16.28
CA ALA A 125 14.28 -8.28 -16.85
C ALA A 125 13.37 -7.87 -18.02
N PRO A 126 13.08 -6.58 -18.23
CA PRO A 126 13.48 -5.45 -17.36
C PRO A 126 12.67 -5.33 -16.08
N VAL A 127 13.35 -4.97 -14.99
CA VAL A 127 12.72 -4.70 -13.69
C VAL A 127 12.59 -3.19 -13.50
N ALA A 128 11.41 -2.73 -13.07
CA ALA A 128 11.19 -1.35 -12.63
C ALA A 128 10.82 -1.35 -11.14
N VAL A 129 11.47 -0.50 -10.36
CA VAL A 129 11.13 -0.30 -8.95
C VAL A 129 10.65 1.14 -8.76
N VAL A 130 9.45 1.31 -8.23
CA VAL A 130 8.81 2.60 -8.02
C VAL A 130 8.12 2.66 -6.66
N GLU A 131 7.89 3.85 -6.15
CA GLU A 131 7.11 4.08 -4.93
C GLU A 131 5.63 4.26 -5.28
N LEU A 132 4.74 3.85 -4.37
CA LEU A 132 3.30 3.94 -4.54
C LEU A 132 2.85 5.38 -4.86
N ASN A 133 3.40 6.37 -4.16
CA ASN A 133 3.12 7.79 -4.37
C ASN A 133 3.50 8.30 -5.77
N GLN A 134 4.39 7.61 -6.49
CA GLN A 134 4.79 7.98 -7.85
C GLN A 134 3.81 7.47 -8.92
N ILE A 135 3.03 6.43 -8.59
CA ILE A 135 2.05 5.84 -9.51
C ILE A 135 0.60 6.17 -9.17
N ALA A 136 0.37 6.72 -7.99
CA ALA A 136 -0.96 7.12 -7.52
C ALA A 136 -1.04 8.62 -7.19
N PRO A 137 -1.11 9.53 -8.16
CA PRO A 137 -1.36 9.41 -9.60
C PRO A 137 -0.08 9.30 -10.47
N LEU A 138 -0.17 8.58 -11.57
CA LEU A 138 0.92 8.42 -12.53
C LEU A 138 1.03 9.64 -13.46
N LYS A 139 1.76 10.67 -13.02
CA LYS A 139 1.92 11.95 -13.72
C LYS A 139 3.19 12.00 -14.58
N ASP A 140 4.28 11.38 -14.12
CA ASP A 140 5.58 11.46 -14.80
C ASP A 140 5.61 10.58 -16.07
N LYS A 141 5.92 11.21 -17.21
CA LYS A 141 6.02 10.54 -18.52
C LYS A 141 7.19 9.54 -18.56
N ASN A 142 8.29 9.84 -17.87
CA ASN A 142 9.46 8.96 -17.85
C ASN A 142 9.15 7.70 -17.03
N ILE A 143 8.54 7.85 -15.87
CA ILE A 143 8.06 6.72 -15.07
C ILE A 143 7.08 5.88 -15.88
N ARG A 144 6.10 6.51 -16.53
CA ARG A 144 5.14 5.81 -17.39
C ARG A 144 5.83 4.99 -18.49
N ASN A 145 6.84 5.54 -19.15
CA ASN A 145 7.58 4.84 -20.21
C ASN A 145 8.39 3.66 -19.65
N THR A 146 9.04 3.85 -18.50
CA THR A 146 9.78 2.80 -17.80
C THR A 146 8.85 1.64 -17.42
N LEU A 147 7.68 1.93 -16.83
CA LEU A 147 6.69 0.93 -16.46
C LEU A 147 6.16 0.14 -17.66
N LYS A 148 5.90 0.81 -18.80
CA LYS A 148 5.44 0.13 -20.03
C LYS A 148 6.47 -0.84 -20.61
N SER A 149 7.75 -0.64 -20.37
CA SER A 149 8.82 -1.51 -20.86
C SER A 149 9.22 -2.61 -19.87
N ALA A 150 8.77 -2.52 -18.62
CA ALA A 150 9.15 -3.44 -17.58
C ALA A 150 8.39 -4.78 -17.68
N ARG A 151 9.09 -5.85 -17.34
CA ARG A 151 8.52 -7.19 -17.18
C ARG A 151 8.04 -7.43 -15.76
N LEU A 152 8.81 -6.96 -14.79
CA LEU A 152 8.46 -6.95 -13.37
C LEU A 152 8.42 -5.50 -12.89
N ILE A 153 7.28 -5.08 -12.38
CA ILE A 153 7.10 -3.78 -11.76
C ILE A 153 6.97 -4.01 -10.26
N VAL A 154 7.97 -3.57 -9.51
CA VAL A 154 7.94 -3.63 -8.04
C VAL A 154 7.49 -2.27 -7.52
N VAL A 155 6.37 -2.26 -6.82
CA VAL A 155 5.81 -1.08 -6.18
C VAL A 155 6.05 -1.19 -4.68
N THR A 156 6.77 -0.23 -4.11
CA THR A 156 7.03 -0.18 -2.66
C THR A 156 6.12 0.84 -2.00
N ALA A 157 5.55 0.47 -0.85
CA ALA A 157 4.77 1.33 0.04
C ALA A 157 5.34 1.16 1.45
N THR A 158 6.30 2.00 1.84
CA THR A 158 7.11 1.83 3.05
C THR A 158 6.63 2.73 4.18
N ASP A 159 6.31 3.98 3.89
CA ASP A 159 5.94 4.97 4.92
C ASP A 159 4.43 5.11 5.11
N GLU A 160 3.65 4.53 4.22
CA GLU A 160 2.20 4.70 4.17
C GLU A 160 1.48 4.02 5.34
N ILE A 161 2.01 2.89 5.83
CA ILE A 161 1.44 2.19 7.00
C ILE A 161 2.45 2.23 8.15
N ASP A 162 3.61 1.56 8.01
CA ASP A 162 4.58 1.40 9.09
C ASP A 162 5.04 2.75 9.65
N GLY A 163 5.56 3.65 8.82
CA GLY A 163 6.03 4.97 9.23
C GLY A 163 4.92 5.83 9.85
N LEU A 164 3.68 5.71 9.37
CA LEU A 164 2.53 6.44 9.93
C LEU A 164 2.17 5.93 11.33
N TRP A 165 2.11 4.61 11.51
CA TRP A 165 1.81 4.01 12.83
C TRP A 165 2.93 4.21 13.84
N GLU A 166 4.19 4.17 13.42
CA GLU A 166 5.32 4.45 14.33
C GLU A 166 5.33 5.89 14.83
N ASN A 167 5.07 6.86 13.95
CA ASN A 167 5.24 8.27 14.26
C ASN A 167 3.96 8.96 14.72
N GLN A 168 2.78 8.56 14.23
CA GLN A 168 1.50 9.22 14.47
C GLN A 168 0.33 8.22 14.60
N PRO A 169 0.30 7.34 15.63
CA PRO A 169 -0.68 6.26 15.73
C PRO A 169 -2.14 6.74 15.81
N ALA A 170 -2.39 7.91 16.40
CA ALA A 170 -3.73 8.50 16.42
C ALA A 170 -4.22 8.90 15.02
N MET A 171 -3.32 9.44 14.19
CA MET A 171 -3.61 9.81 12.81
C MET A 171 -3.69 8.56 11.90
N ALA A 172 -2.85 7.55 12.16
CA ALA A 172 -2.84 6.31 11.40
C ALA A 172 -4.21 5.60 11.42
N ARG A 173 -4.91 5.63 12.57
CA ARG A 173 -6.27 5.11 12.70
C ARG A 173 -7.30 5.81 11.80
N GLN A 174 -7.06 7.05 11.43
CA GLN A 174 -7.95 7.86 10.58
C GLN A 174 -7.57 7.81 9.11
N LEU A 175 -6.30 7.54 8.81
CA LEU A 175 -5.74 7.63 7.45
C LEU A 175 -5.58 6.27 6.74
N HIS A 176 -5.98 5.15 7.35
CA HIS A 176 -5.89 3.85 6.69
C HIS A 176 -6.68 3.80 5.37
N GLU A 177 -7.83 4.46 5.29
CA GLU A 177 -8.60 4.61 4.06
C GLU A 177 -7.82 5.33 2.94
N HIS A 178 -6.97 6.28 3.31
CA HIS A 178 -6.10 6.96 2.34
C HIS A 178 -5.10 6.00 1.70
N VAL A 179 -4.57 5.05 2.47
CA VAL A 179 -3.66 4.02 1.94
C VAL A 179 -4.39 3.11 0.95
N PHE A 180 -5.63 2.71 1.27
CA PHE A 180 -6.46 1.90 0.36
C PHE A 180 -6.75 2.65 -0.93
N ASP A 181 -7.05 3.94 -0.85
CA ASP A 181 -7.26 4.80 -2.02
C ASP A 181 -5.99 4.88 -2.89
N GLN A 182 -4.81 5.04 -2.30
CA GLN A 182 -3.55 5.03 -3.04
C GLN A 182 -3.28 3.68 -3.70
N LEU A 183 -3.52 2.55 -3.01
CA LEU A 183 -3.35 1.22 -3.57
C LEU A 183 -4.31 0.99 -4.76
N ARG A 184 -5.58 1.37 -4.63
CA ARG A 184 -6.57 1.29 -5.71
C ARG A 184 -6.16 2.13 -6.93
N ARG A 185 -5.70 3.36 -6.70
CA ARG A 185 -5.19 4.25 -7.78
C ARG A 185 -3.96 3.66 -8.46
N GLY A 186 -3.02 3.14 -7.68
CA GLY A 186 -1.83 2.47 -8.20
C GLY A 186 -2.18 1.27 -9.07
N LEU A 187 -3.06 0.39 -8.60
CA LEU A 187 -3.56 -0.76 -9.36
C LEU A 187 -4.20 -0.32 -10.68
N ARG A 188 -5.12 0.65 -10.64
CA ARG A 188 -5.79 1.15 -11.83
C ARG A 188 -4.83 1.81 -12.80
N ALA A 189 -3.85 2.58 -12.32
CA ALA A 189 -2.84 3.20 -13.16
C ALA A 189 -2.02 2.14 -13.93
N LEU A 190 -1.62 1.06 -13.26
CA LEU A 190 -0.87 -0.04 -13.89
C LEU A 190 -1.73 -0.85 -14.86
N PHE A 191 -2.98 -1.16 -14.50
CA PHE A 191 -3.91 -1.84 -15.41
C PHE A 191 -4.20 -0.99 -16.65
N GLY A 192 -4.31 0.34 -16.50
CA GLY A 192 -4.41 1.29 -17.62
C GLY A 192 -3.17 1.36 -18.51
N LEU A 193 -2.01 0.85 -18.07
CA LEU A 193 -0.82 0.67 -18.89
C LEU A 193 -0.77 -0.69 -19.59
N GLY A 194 -1.75 -1.58 -19.37
CA GLY A 194 -1.81 -2.92 -19.95
C GLY A 194 -1.20 -4.02 -19.09
N ILE A 195 -0.84 -3.73 -17.83
CA ILE A 195 -0.48 -4.77 -16.86
C ILE A 195 -1.77 -5.51 -16.49
N SER A 196 -1.78 -6.83 -16.64
CA SER A 196 -3.00 -7.63 -16.45
C SER A 196 -3.17 -8.21 -15.05
N LYS A 197 -2.07 -8.29 -14.28
CA LYS A 197 -2.05 -8.90 -12.96
C LYS A 197 -1.17 -8.13 -11.99
N ALA A 198 -1.64 -8.02 -10.77
CA ALA A 198 -0.89 -7.48 -9.63
C ALA A 198 -0.95 -8.46 -8.45
N VAL A 199 0.14 -8.56 -7.70
CA VAL A 199 0.25 -9.30 -6.44
C VAL A 199 0.64 -8.32 -5.35
N LEU A 200 -0.18 -8.18 -4.31
CA LEU A 200 0.10 -7.33 -3.16
C LEU A 200 0.36 -8.22 -1.95
N THR A 201 1.42 -7.92 -1.21
CA THR A 201 1.78 -8.65 0.02
C THR A 201 2.53 -7.75 0.99
N ALA A 202 2.84 -8.28 2.16
CA ALA A 202 3.54 -7.59 3.24
C ALA A 202 4.77 -8.36 3.69
N ASP A 203 5.70 -7.64 4.29
CA ASP A 203 6.84 -8.21 5.00
C ASP A 203 6.45 -8.75 6.38
N HIS A 204 5.55 -8.09 7.08
CA HIS A 204 4.98 -8.50 8.37
C HIS A 204 3.64 -7.82 8.64
N GLY A 205 2.98 -8.24 9.71
CA GLY A 205 1.90 -7.51 10.33
C GLY A 205 2.36 -6.84 11.63
N PHE A 206 1.43 -6.34 12.46
CA PHE A 206 1.76 -5.61 13.68
C PHE A 206 0.67 -5.73 14.75
N LEU A 207 1.06 -5.42 15.98
CA LEU A 207 0.17 -5.25 17.12
C LEU A 207 -0.12 -3.78 17.38
N ILE A 208 -1.35 -3.49 17.72
CA ILE A 208 -1.77 -2.17 18.22
C ILE A 208 -2.28 -2.34 19.64
N GLY A 209 -1.93 -1.43 20.53
CA GLY A 209 -2.52 -1.43 21.86
C GLY A 209 -2.05 -0.29 22.74
N ASP A 210 -2.98 0.55 23.15
CA ASP A 210 -2.77 1.68 24.08
C ASP A 210 -2.23 1.25 25.45
N ARG A 211 -2.20 -0.07 25.72
CA ARG A 211 -1.89 -0.63 27.03
C ARG A 211 -0.91 -1.80 27.01
N LEU A 212 -0.29 -2.11 25.87
CA LEU A 212 0.66 -3.21 25.80
C LEU A 212 1.87 -3.02 26.73
N MET A 213 2.21 -1.77 27.03
CA MET A 213 3.31 -1.39 27.94
C MET A 213 2.87 -1.19 29.39
N GLN A 214 1.61 -1.44 29.77
CA GLN A 214 1.17 -1.29 31.18
C GLN A 214 1.69 -2.40 32.12
N GLY A 215 2.29 -3.48 31.55
CA GLY A 215 3.06 -4.45 32.31
C GLY A 215 4.51 -3.97 32.55
N VAL A 216 5.24 -4.64 33.43
CA VAL A 216 6.68 -4.42 33.58
C VAL A 216 7.38 -4.91 32.31
N PRO A 217 8.07 -4.04 31.56
CA PRO A 217 8.81 -4.47 30.37
C PRO A 217 9.87 -5.50 30.75
N LEU A 218 10.04 -6.49 29.88
CA LEU A 218 11.02 -7.56 30.10
C LEU A 218 12.44 -7.04 29.83
N ASP A 219 13.38 -7.51 30.65
CA ASP A 219 14.78 -7.36 30.30
C ASP A 219 15.13 -8.31 29.15
N ALA A 220 15.91 -7.82 28.19
CA ALA A 220 16.41 -8.66 27.11
C ALA A 220 17.38 -9.75 27.67
N PRO A 221 17.55 -10.88 26.96
CA PRO A 221 18.45 -11.96 27.40
C PRO A 221 19.86 -11.51 27.73
N GLY A 222 20.34 -10.42 27.13
CA GLY A 222 21.76 -10.05 27.16
C GLY A 222 22.60 -10.99 26.28
N GLY A 223 23.88 -11.20 26.65
CA GLY A 223 24.81 -11.96 25.81
C GLY A 223 25.23 -11.16 24.58
N ASP A 224 25.52 -11.87 23.49
CA ASP A 224 25.93 -11.26 22.20
C ASP A 224 24.69 -10.89 21.41
N THR A 225 24.22 -9.67 21.65
CA THR A 225 22.98 -9.13 21.01
C THR A 225 23.29 -8.63 19.60
N ALA A 226 22.72 -9.28 18.60
CA ALA A 226 22.78 -8.85 17.19
C ALA A 226 21.74 -7.79 16.87
N ASP A 227 20.51 -7.94 17.42
CA ASP A 227 19.43 -6.97 17.25
C ASP A 227 18.42 -7.05 18.39
N LEU A 228 17.74 -5.92 18.70
CA LEU A 228 16.74 -5.83 19.76
C LEU A 228 15.62 -4.88 19.38
N HIS A 229 14.44 -5.43 19.19
CA HIS A 229 13.19 -4.72 19.08
C HIS A 229 12.29 -4.98 20.32
N ARG A 230 11.21 -4.22 20.47
CA ARG A 230 10.29 -4.40 21.60
C ARG A 230 9.65 -5.80 21.66
N ARG A 231 9.51 -6.47 20.51
CA ARG A 231 8.86 -7.78 20.40
C ARG A 231 9.83 -8.93 20.15
N VAL A 232 11.08 -8.64 19.88
CA VAL A 232 12.08 -9.69 19.60
C VAL A 232 13.48 -9.26 20.01
N TRP A 233 14.23 -10.21 20.52
CA TRP A 233 15.68 -10.17 20.66
C TRP A 233 16.29 -11.24 19.74
N VAL A 234 17.34 -10.88 19.06
CA VAL A 234 18.14 -11.77 18.20
C VAL A 234 19.60 -11.70 18.64
N GLY A 235 20.23 -12.85 18.85
CA GLY A 235 21.60 -12.89 19.31
C GLY A 235 22.08 -14.29 19.68
N LYS A 236 23.09 -14.36 20.56
CA LYS A 236 23.64 -15.61 21.10
C LYS A 236 23.83 -15.52 22.61
N GLY A 237 23.59 -16.63 23.31
CA GLY A 237 23.82 -16.72 24.75
C GLY A 237 22.84 -15.83 25.54
N GLY A 238 23.29 -15.31 26.70
CA GLY A 238 22.44 -14.54 27.61
C GLY A 238 21.53 -15.40 28.50
N ALA A 239 20.75 -14.77 29.34
CA ALA A 239 19.86 -15.42 30.31
C ALA A 239 18.56 -15.91 29.69
N ALA A 240 17.95 -16.93 30.27
CA ALA A 240 16.57 -17.28 29.97
C ALA A 240 15.63 -16.17 30.46
N VAL A 241 14.66 -15.82 29.63
CA VAL A 241 13.64 -14.83 29.97
C VAL A 241 12.31 -15.57 30.21
N PRO A 242 11.68 -15.44 31.38
CA PRO A 242 10.39 -16.05 31.65
C PRO A 242 9.32 -15.62 30.67
N GLU A 243 8.36 -16.51 30.38
CA GLU A 243 7.24 -16.26 29.45
C GLU A 243 7.69 -15.87 28.02
N CYS A 244 8.92 -16.21 27.64
CA CYS A 244 9.42 -16.04 26.27
C CYS A 244 9.70 -17.39 25.62
N LEU A 245 9.42 -17.47 24.33
CA LEU A 245 9.93 -18.49 23.44
C LEU A 245 11.41 -18.17 23.12
N ARG A 246 12.28 -19.17 23.18
CA ARG A 246 13.67 -19.08 22.68
C ARG A 246 13.93 -20.24 21.75
N LYS A 247 14.36 -19.94 20.54
CA LYS A 247 14.66 -20.94 19.50
C LYS A 247 15.82 -20.48 18.61
N PRO A 248 16.68 -21.41 18.16
CA PRO A 248 17.59 -21.13 17.06
C PRO A 248 16.81 -20.93 15.76
N PHE A 249 17.33 -20.15 14.83
CA PHE A 249 16.67 -19.93 13.53
C PHE A 249 16.46 -21.22 12.72
N SER A 250 17.29 -22.22 12.94
CA SER A 250 17.11 -23.56 12.34
C SER A 250 15.78 -24.23 12.69
N ALA A 251 15.17 -23.88 13.83
CA ALA A 251 13.84 -24.38 14.18
C ALA A 251 12.74 -23.85 13.24
N PHE A 252 12.98 -22.74 12.55
CA PHE A 252 12.10 -22.14 11.55
C PHE A 252 12.52 -22.44 10.09
N GLY A 253 13.49 -23.36 9.91
CA GLY A 253 14.05 -23.64 8.59
C GLY A 253 14.97 -22.54 8.04
N ILE A 254 15.40 -21.59 8.87
CA ILE A 254 16.25 -20.46 8.51
C ILE A 254 17.70 -20.78 8.93
N GLY A 255 18.64 -20.56 8.03
CA GLY A 255 20.07 -20.74 8.29
C GLY A 255 20.66 -19.66 9.19
N GLY A 256 21.89 -19.87 9.61
CA GLY A 256 22.61 -19.00 10.55
C GLY A 256 22.71 -19.64 11.94
N ASP A 257 23.50 -19.02 12.80
CA ASP A 257 23.81 -19.53 14.14
C ASP A 257 23.27 -18.65 15.28
N LEU A 258 22.38 -17.73 14.93
CA LEU A 258 21.68 -16.87 15.88
C LEU A 258 20.42 -17.55 16.43
N GLU A 259 19.95 -17.01 17.56
CA GLU A 259 18.72 -17.40 18.22
C GLU A 259 17.75 -16.23 18.25
N LEU A 260 16.45 -16.57 18.22
CA LEU A 260 15.36 -15.65 18.40
C LEU A 260 14.75 -15.84 19.79
N VAL A 261 14.49 -14.74 20.51
CA VAL A 261 13.71 -14.73 21.74
C VAL A 261 12.56 -13.75 21.61
N THR A 262 11.33 -14.24 21.85
CA THR A 262 10.10 -13.42 21.72
C THR A 262 9.09 -13.79 22.80
N PRO A 263 8.33 -12.84 23.37
CA PRO A 263 7.30 -13.12 24.35
C PRO A 263 6.16 -13.97 23.77
N TYR A 264 5.66 -14.94 24.54
CA TYR A 264 4.46 -15.71 24.20
C TYR A 264 3.17 -14.86 24.16
N GLY A 265 3.15 -13.78 24.92
CA GLY A 265 2.00 -12.89 25.06
C GLY A 265 2.25 -11.51 24.42
N MET A 266 1.57 -10.52 24.98
CA MET A 266 1.63 -9.13 24.51
C MET A 266 2.72 -8.28 25.20
N MET A 267 3.61 -8.92 25.96
CA MET A 267 4.72 -8.25 26.64
C MET A 267 5.76 -7.74 25.64
N CYS A 268 6.53 -6.76 26.08
CA CYS A 268 7.59 -6.14 25.29
C CYS A 268 8.92 -6.14 26.06
N PHE A 269 10.03 -6.20 25.33
CA PHE A 269 11.37 -5.94 25.89
C PHE A 269 11.59 -4.44 26.11
N LYS A 270 12.45 -4.11 27.04
CA LYS A 270 13.02 -2.77 27.18
C LYS A 270 13.93 -2.51 25.97
N ALA A 271 13.41 -1.83 24.98
CA ALA A 271 14.15 -1.38 23.83
C ALA A 271 14.05 0.14 23.69
N ALA A 272 15.10 0.79 23.24
CA ALA A 272 15.12 2.23 23.00
C ALA A 272 14.34 2.58 21.71
N GLY A 273 13.66 3.74 21.72
CA GLY A 273 12.95 4.26 20.56
C GLY A 273 11.62 3.55 20.25
N GLY A 274 11.02 3.90 19.13
CA GLY A 274 9.78 3.35 18.61
C GLY A 274 8.51 3.80 19.33
N SER A 275 7.36 3.49 18.72
CA SER A 275 6.03 3.76 19.28
C SER A 275 5.77 2.98 20.56
N THR A 276 4.93 3.51 21.44
CA THR A 276 4.39 2.80 22.61
C THR A 276 3.05 2.12 22.33
N GLU A 277 2.51 2.30 21.14
CA GLU A 277 1.20 1.79 20.73
C GLU A 277 1.24 0.86 19.51
N TYR A 278 2.37 0.79 18.82
CA TYR A 278 2.60 0.02 17.62
C TYR A 278 3.83 -0.87 17.78
N PHE A 279 3.69 -2.17 17.50
CA PHE A 279 4.72 -3.17 17.77
C PHE A 279 4.72 -4.27 16.71
N HIS A 280 5.92 -4.66 16.26
CA HIS A 280 6.16 -5.82 15.42
C HIS A 280 7.49 -6.48 15.80
N GLY A 281 7.82 -7.61 15.19
CA GLY A 281 9.04 -8.39 15.41
C GLY A 281 8.78 -9.76 16.05
N GLY A 282 7.64 -9.94 16.72
CA GLY A 282 7.30 -11.17 17.42
C GLY A 282 6.58 -12.21 16.56
N LEU A 283 6.02 -13.22 17.23
CA LEU A 283 5.32 -14.35 16.60
C LEU A 283 3.82 -14.36 16.89
N SER A 284 3.18 -13.24 17.26
CA SER A 284 1.73 -13.24 17.41
C SER A 284 1.04 -13.42 16.06
N LEU A 285 -0.22 -13.87 16.08
CA LEU A 285 -0.99 -14.02 14.84
C LEU A 285 -1.04 -12.72 14.04
N GLN A 286 -1.19 -11.58 14.71
CA GLN A 286 -1.28 -10.27 14.07
C GLN A 286 0.05 -9.80 13.46
N GLU A 287 1.20 -10.29 13.98
CA GLU A 287 2.52 -10.00 13.44
C GLU A 287 2.86 -10.96 12.28
N MET A 288 2.37 -12.22 12.36
CA MET A 288 2.72 -13.30 11.42
C MET A 288 1.76 -13.42 10.23
N ALA A 289 0.47 -13.08 10.39
CA ALA A 289 -0.51 -13.25 9.32
C ALA A 289 -0.45 -12.09 8.33
N ILE A 290 0.04 -12.37 7.14
CA ILE A 290 0.15 -11.43 6.02
C ILE A 290 -0.74 -11.83 4.84
N PRO A 291 -1.14 -10.90 3.98
CA PRO A 291 -1.92 -11.23 2.80
C PRO A 291 -1.04 -11.64 1.61
N VAL A 292 -1.60 -12.47 0.75
CA VAL A 292 -1.26 -12.53 -0.67
C VAL A 292 -2.53 -12.18 -1.45
N LEU A 293 -2.63 -10.94 -1.86
CA LEU A 293 -3.76 -10.43 -2.62
C LEU A 293 -3.41 -10.42 -4.10
N VAL A 294 -4.04 -11.29 -4.86
CA VAL A 294 -3.89 -11.36 -6.31
C VAL A 294 -5.05 -10.64 -6.97
N VAL A 295 -4.73 -9.62 -7.74
CA VAL A 295 -5.73 -8.83 -8.47
C VAL A 295 -5.43 -8.93 -9.96
N SER A 296 -6.42 -9.34 -10.74
CA SER A 296 -6.32 -9.31 -12.20
C SER A 296 -7.34 -8.33 -12.74
N ALA A 297 -6.90 -7.49 -13.68
CA ALA A 297 -7.82 -6.68 -14.43
C ALA A 297 -8.89 -7.59 -15.04
N GLY A 298 -10.16 -7.23 -14.92
CA GLY A 298 -11.22 -7.86 -15.68
C GLY A 298 -10.80 -7.89 -17.15
N ALA A 299 -11.17 -8.94 -17.87
CA ALA A 299 -10.91 -8.98 -19.30
C ALA A 299 -11.30 -7.61 -19.85
N ALA A 300 -10.34 -6.91 -20.44
CA ALA A 300 -10.64 -5.63 -21.07
C ALA A 300 -11.83 -5.90 -21.96
N LYS A 301 -13.00 -5.50 -21.52
CA LYS A 301 -14.12 -5.38 -22.42
C LYS A 301 -13.63 -4.37 -23.42
N THR A 302 -13.16 -4.85 -24.57
CA THR A 302 -13.08 -4.10 -25.82
C THR A 302 -14.50 -3.85 -26.30
N SER A 303 -15.35 -3.40 -25.39
CA SER A 303 -16.53 -2.65 -25.75
C SER A 303 -16.05 -1.21 -25.76
N LEU A 304 -16.33 -0.53 -26.83
CA LEU A 304 -16.68 0.87 -26.83
C LEU A 304 -17.87 0.99 -25.85
N GLU A 305 -17.59 0.85 -24.53
CA GLU A 305 -18.62 1.11 -23.54
C GLU A 305 -18.95 2.59 -23.67
N THR A 306 -20.14 2.84 -24.16
CA THR A 306 -20.76 4.14 -23.98
C THR A 306 -20.55 4.50 -22.52
N PRO A 307 -19.89 5.63 -22.20
CA PRO A 307 -19.58 5.97 -20.82
C PRO A 307 -20.87 5.93 -20.02
N ALA A 308 -20.86 5.31 -18.82
CA ALA A 308 -22.04 5.11 -17.98
C ALA A 308 -22.81 6.42 -17.71
N PHE A 309 -22.11 7.55 -17.83
CA PHE A 309 -22.66 8.91 -17.72
C PHE A 309 -22.08 9.81 -18.81
N HIS A 310 -22.94 10.64 -19.39
CA HIS A 310 -22.51 11.85 -20.10
C HIS A 310 -22.36 12.99 -19.11
N TRP A 311 -21.16 13.50 -18.95
CA TRP A 311 -20.82 14.56 -18.02
C TRP A 311 -20.69 15.90 -18.72
N THR A 312 -21.15 16.95 -18.04
CA THR A 312 -20.98 18.34 -18.47
C THR A 312 -20.47 19.16 -17.29
N ILE A 313 -19.43 19.95 -17.54
CA ILE A 313 -18.91 20.92 -16.57
C ILE A 313 -19.10 22.34 -17.10
N THR A 314 -19.58 23.21 -16.21
CA THR A 314 -19.86 24.61 -16.54
C THR A 314 -19.12 25.49 -15.51
N PRO A 315 -18.20 26.37 -15.95
CA PRO A 315 -17.53 27.30 -15.05
C PRO A 315 -18.50 28.35 -14.54
N GLY A 316 -18.44 28.69 -13.26
CA GLY A 316 -19.29 29.69 -12.63
C GLY A 316 -18.99 31.12 -13.07
N SER A 317 -17.82 31.36 -13.68
CA SER A 317 -17.47 32.63 -14.28
C SER A 317 -16.60 32.42 -15.52
N LYS A 318 -16.56 33.43 -16.41
CA LYS A 318 -15.75 33.39 -17.64
C LYS A 318 -14.25 33.52 -17.38
N GLN A 319 -13.85 33.99 -16.20
CA GLN A 319 -12.48 34.21 -15.78
C GLN A 319 -12.36 33.99 -14.27
N ILE A 320 -11.24 33.44 -13.84
CA ILE A 320 -10.87 33.31 -12.43
C ILE A 320 -10.13 34.57 -12.02
N SER A 321 -10.77 35.41 -11.19
CA SER A 321 -10.24 36.69 -10.70
C SER A 321 -10.05 36.72 -9.18
N THR A 322 -10.47 35.68 -8.47
CA THR A 322 -10.37 35.57 -7.01
C THR A 322 -9.80 34.19 -6.63
N ARG A 323 -9.44 34.05 -5.35
CA ARG A 323 -8.97 32.76 -4.82
C ARG A 323 -10.08 31.68 -4.67
N PHE A 324 -11.30 32.01 -5.04
CA PHE A 324 -12.43 31.08 -5.05
C PHE A 324 -13.03 31.01 -6.44
N PHE A 325 -13.29 29.79 -6.90
CA PHE A 325 -13.87 29.54 -8.19
C PHE A 325 -14.88 28.39 -8.10
N SER A 326 -16.04 28.52 -8.75
CA SER A 326 -17.07 27.51 -8.72
C SER A 326 -17.22 26.84 -10.08
N VAL A 327 -17.53 25.56 -10.06
CA VAL A 327 -17.80 24.73 -11.24
C VAL A 327 -19.10 23.96 -10.99
N THR A 328 -20.05 24.06 -11.89
CA THR A 328 -21.28 23.25 -11.85
C THR A 328 -21.08 21.99 -12.67
N VAL A 329 -21.33 20.85 -12.05
CA VAL A 329 -21.23 19.51 -12.66
C VAL A 329 -22.62 18.97 -12.86
N GLN A 330 -22.90 18.42 -14.05
CA GLN A 330 -24.13 17.72 -14.41
C GLN A 330 -23.78 16.38 -15.04
N GLY A 331 -24.61 15.37 -14.84
CA GLY A 331 -24.45 14.05 -15.44
C GLY A 331 -25.77 13.47 -15.88
N GLN A 332 -25.76 12.78 -17.02
CA GLN A 332 -26.88 12.02 -17.55
C GLN A 332 -26.45 10.55 -17.66
N ALA A 333 -27.13 9.66 -16.96
CA ALA A 333 -26.88 8.22 -17.06
C ALA A 333 -27.25 7.72 -18.47
N THR A 334 -26.40 6.89 -19.02
CA THR A 334 -26.63 6.17 -20.30
C THR A 334 -27.19 4.77 -20.07
N ASP A 335 -27.10 4.27 -18.82
CA ASP A 335 -27.62 3.00 -18.36
C ASP A 335 -28.55 3.23 -17.15
N LEU A 336 -29.66 2.49 -17.12
CA LEU A 336 -30.67 2.54 -16.03
C LEU A 336 -30.17 2.05 -14.67
N PHE A 337 -29.11 1.27 -14.66
CA PHE A 337 -28.48 0.70 -13.47
C PHE A 337 -27.14 1.37 -13.12
N ALA A 338 -26.76 2.43 -13.83
CA ALA A 338 -25.54 3.16 -13.56
C ALA A 338 -25.57 3.76 -12.14
N VAL A 339 -24.52 3.55 -11.39
CA VAL A 339 -24.28 4.19 -10.08
C VAL A 339 -23.30 5.34 -10.31
N PRO A 340 -23.63 6.58 -9.90
CA PRO A 340 -22.71 7.70 -10.10
C PRO A 340 -21.43 7.47 -9.28
N PRO A 341 -20.26 7.67 -9.90
CA PRO A 341 -19.00 7.63 -9.15
C PRO A 341 -18.91 8.84 -8.20
N ARG A 342 -18.05 8.76 -7.21
CA ARG A 342 -17.57 9.96 -6.53
C ARG A 342 -16.75 10.77 -7.50
N ILE A 343 -16.93 12.08 -7.46
CA ILE A 343 -16.27 13.00 -8.40
C ILE A 343 -15.40 14.01 -7.66
N ARG A 344 -14.37 14.48 -8.35
CA ARG A 344 -13.52 15.58 -7.89
C ARG A 344 -13.24 16.56 -9.03
N VAL A 345 -13.21 17.85 -8.71
CA VAL A 345 -12.85 18.90 -9.67
C VAL A 345 -11.49 19.47 -9.31
N GLU A 346 -10.61 19.62 -10.31
CA GLU A 346 -9.27 20.18 -10.13
C GLU A 346 -8.98 21.24 -11.21
N LEU A 347 -8.23 22.29 -10.83
CA LEU A 347 -7.61 23.22 -11.77
C LEU A 347 -6.15 22.86 -11.95
N ARG A 348 -5.71 22.74 -13.19
CA ARG A 348 -4.33 22.35 -13.51
C ARG A 348 -3.71 23.24 -14.58
N VAL A 349 -2.37 23.41 -14.47
CA VAL A 349 -1.50 23.87 -15.57
C VAL A 349 -0.47 22.77 -15.81
N GLY A 350 -0.50 22.16 -16.99
CA GLY A 350 0.26 20.95 -17.25
C GLY A 350 -0.16 19.80 -16.31
N SER A 351 0.77 19.31 -15.50
CA SER A 351 0.53 18.26 -14.49
C SER A 351 0.32 18.80 -13.08
N GLN A 352 0.54 20.08 -12.85
CA GLN A 352 0.47 20.68 -11.52
C GLN A 352 -0.95 21.11 -11.18
N ILE A 353 -1.39 20.79 -9.95
CA ILE A 353 -2.69 21.15 -9.40
C ILE A 353 -2.58 22.46 -8.63
N TYR A 354 -3.51 23.40 -8.89
CA TYR A 354 -3.56 24.72 -8.30
C TYR A 354 -4.81 24.97 -7.47
N SER A 355 -5.61 23.96 -7.23
CA SER A 355 -6.84 24.11 -6.46
C SER A 355 -7.15 22.92 -5.57
N ALA A 356 -7.97 23.15 -4.55
CA ALA A 356 -8.59 22.13 -3.75
C ALA A 356 -10.10 22.40 -3.65
N PRO A 357 -10.98 21.39 -3.80
CA PRO A 357 -12.40 21.52 -3.46
C PRO A 357 -12.54 21.82 -1.96
N ILE A 358 -13.42 22.76 -1.62
CA ILE A 358 -13.70 23.17 -0.24
C ILE A 358 -15.16 23.08 0.14
N ALA A 359 -16.07 23.02 -0.84
CA ALA A 359 -17.51 22.88 -0.62
C ALA A 359 -18.20 22.39 -1.89
N ALA A 360 -19.37 21.79 -1.75
CA ALA A 360 -20.31 21.53 -2.83
C ALA A 360 -21.74 21.83 -2.37
N SER A 361 -22.68 21.93 -3.32
CA SER A 361 -24.09 22.14 -2.98
C SER A 361 -24.64 21.00 -2.11
N TYR A 362 -24.15 19.77 -2.32
CA TYR A 362 -24.47 18.59 -1.52
C TYR A 362 -23.39 17.52 -1.69
N GLY A 363 -23.35 16.51 -0.81
CA GLY A 363 -22.52 15.29 -0.93
C GLY A 363 -21.01 15.51 -0.85
N PHE A 364 -20.55 16.65 -0.32
CA PHE A 364 -19.11 16.93 -0.17
C PHE A 364 -18.53 16.22 1.06
N ASP A 365 -17.42 15.55 0.86
CA ASP A 365 -16.62 14.93 1.91
C ASP A 365 -15.37 15.78 2.17
N GLU A 366 -15.25 16.30 3.39
CA GLU A 366 -14.14 17.21 3.78
C GLU A 366 -12.79 16.48 3.85
N VAL A 367 -12.78 15.18 4.07
CA VAL A 367 -11.56 14.38 4.20
C VAL A 367 -11.00 14.01 2.83
N THR A 368 -11.83 13.40 1.99
CA THR A 368 -11.43 12.95 0.64
C THR A 368 -11.42 14.07 -0.39
N ARG A 369 -12.10 15.21 -0.12
CA ARG A 369 -12.31 16.31 -1.06
C ARG A 369 -13.09 15.89 -2.31
N GLU A 370 -13.89 14.86 -2.18
CA GLU A 370 -14.72 14.28 -3.23
C GLU A 370 -16.20 14.65 -3.01
N VAL A 371 -16.98 14.48 -4.06
CA VAL A 371 -18.41 14.80 -4.04
C VAL A 371 -19.20 13.58 -4.51
N THR A 372 -20.12 13.12 -3.68
CA THR A 372 -21.09 12.08 -4.05
C THR A 372 -22.26 12.73 -4.79
N MET A 373 -22.50 12.31 -6.03
CA MET A 373 -23.62 12.79 -6.83
C MET A 373 -24.92 12.04 -6.49
N ALA A 374 -26.07 12.68 -6.68
CA ALA A 374 -27.39 12.08 -6.46
C ALA A 374 -28.25 12.20 -7.72
N PHE A 375 -29.11 11.21 -7.97
CA PHE A 375 -30.11 11.31 -9.03
C PHE A 375 -31.21 12.31 -8.70
N GLU A 376 -31.70 13.00 -9.71
CA GLU A 376 -32.95 13.82 -9.58
C GLU A 376 -34.16 12.91 -9.34
N THR A 377 -34.98 13.32 -8.40
CA THR A 377 -36.18 12.56 -8.03
C THR A 377 -37.21 12.49 -9.16
N GLU A 378 -37.29 13.52 -9.99
CA GLU A 378 -38.33 13.68 -11.03
C GLU A 378 -37.82 13.39 -12.45
N ALA A 379 -36.49 13.39 -12.68
CA ALA A 379 -35.89 13.20 -13.99
C ALA A 379 -35.09 11.89 -14.05
N ARG A 380 -35.65 10.90 -14.72
CA ARG A 380 -35.08 9.55 -14.79
C ARG A 380 -33.68 9.56 -15.43
N GLY A 381 -32.67 9.11 -14.67
CA GLY A 381 -31.28 9.00 -15.12
C GLY A 381 -30.51 10.33 -15.12
N GLN A 382 -31.10 11.44 -14.75
CA GLN A 382 -30.41 12.72 -14.62
C GLN A 382 -29.88 12.88 -13.20
N LEU A 383 -28.62 13.33 -13.07
CA LEU A 383 -28.05 13.70 -11.79
C LEU A 383 -28.41 15.14 -11.43
N THR A 384 -28.74 15.36 -10.18
CA THR A 384 -28.97 16.71 -9.65
C THR A 384 -27.71 17.56 -9.87
N PRO A 385 -27.84 18.75 -10.52
CA PRO A 385 -26.69 19.62 -10.73
C PRO A 385 -26.00 19.96 -9.41
N ASN A 386 -24.68 19.87 -9.37
CA ASN A 386 -23.90 20.14 -8.17
C ASN A 386 -22.85 21.22 -8.44
N THR A 387 -22.87 22.28 -7.67
CA THR A 387 -21.89 23.37 -7.78
C THR A 387 -20.80 23.16 -6.75
N ILE A 388 -19.57 22.91 -7.23
CA ILE A 388 -18.39 22.64 -6.43
C ILE A 388 -17.56 23.92 -6.36
N THR A 389 -17.24 24.36 -5.17
CA THR A 389 -16.38 25.53 -4.91
C THR A 389 -14.94 25.06 -4.68
N LEU A 390 -14.04 25.65 -5.45
CA LEU A 390 -12.60 25.40 -5.38
C LEU A 390 -11.90 26.61 -4.72
N GLN A 391 -10.96 26.33 -3.86
CA GLN A 391 -9.98 27.30 -3.39
C GLN A 391 -8.72 27.18 -4.24
N ILE A 392 -8.23 28.31 -4.75
CA ILE A 392 -6.93 28.39 -5.42
C ILE A 392 -5.83 28.34 -4.36
N THR A 393 -5.06 27.26 -4.34
CA THR A 393 -4.02 27.02 -3.33
C THR A 393 -2.75 27.79 -3.64
N ASP A 394 -2.45 27.96 -4.94
CA ASP A 394 -1.34 28.74 -5.44
C ASP A 394 -1.74 29.42 -6.76
N VAL A 395 -1.17 30.56 -7.09
CA VAL A 395 -1.46 31.28 -8.33
C VAL A 395 -0.49 30.79 -9.41
N PRO A 396 -0.99 30.16 -10.51
CA PRO A 396 -0.12 29.69 -11.56
C PRO A 396 0.48 30.85 -12.36
N ASP A 397 1.72 30.68 -12.82
CA ASP A 397 2.34 31.56 -13.83
C ASP A 397 1.84 31.14 -15.22
N ALA A 398 0.57 31.41 -15.50
CA ALA A 398 -0.09 31.10 -16.75
C ALA A 398 -1.36 31.94 -16.92
N ASP A 399 -1.68 32.29 -18.16
CA ASP A 399 -2.90 33.05 -18.50
C ASP A 399 -4.19 32.22 -18.45
N LYS A 400 -4.07 30.89 -18.46
CA LYS A 400 -5.18 29.95 -18.46
C LYS A 400 -4.88 28.72 -17.61
N VAL A 401 -5.94 28.18 -17.02
CA VAL A 401 -5.94 26.87 -16.34
C VAL A 401 -6.94 25.94 -17.01
N LYS A 402 -6.68 24.64 -16.89
CA LYS A 402 -7.63 23.59 -17.32
C LYS A 402 -8.42 23.08 -16.12
N VAL A 403 -9.72 22.96 -16.28
CA VAL A 403 -10.65 22.37 -15.31
C VAL A 403 -10.83 20.91 -15.67
N PHE A 404 -10.54 20.03 -14.75
CA PHE A 404 -10.74 18.59 -14.87
C PHE A 404 -11.87 18.14 -13.98
N LEU A 405 -12.78 17.33 -14.52
CA LEU A 405 -13.71 16.52 -13.76
C LEU A 405 -13.16 15.08 -13.72
N LEU A 406 -12.92 14.60 -12.53
CA LEU A 406 -12.28 13.31 -12.29
C LEU A 406 -13.22 12.40 -11.49
N ASP A 407 -13.15 11.10 -11.74
CA ASP A 407 -13.72 10.12 -10.82
C ASP A 407 -12.84 9.99 -9.55
N GLU A 408 -13.30 9.19 -8.60
CA GLU A 408 -12.57 8.87 -7.36
C GLU A 408 -11.17 8.29 -7.59
N LEU A 409 -10.89 7.82 -8.78
CA LEU A 409 -9.65 7.14 -9.17
C LEU A 409 -8.74 8.04 -10.02
N GLY A 410 -9.18 9.29 -10.23
CA GLY A 410 -8.42 10.29 -10.97
C GLY A 410 -8.50 10.16 -12.50
N ALA A 411 -9.40 9.30 -13.02
CA ALA A 411 -9.68 9.25 -14.46
C ALA A 411 -10.58 10.44 -14.85
N SER A 412 -10.31 11.04 -16.03
CA SER A 412 -11.13 12.13 -16.53
C SER A 412 -12.48 11.61 -17.01
N LEU A 413 -13.55 12.19 -16.50
CA LEU A 413 -14.93 11.81 -16.82
C LEU A 413 -15.49 12.52 -18.06
N CYS A 414 -14.91 13.65 -18.44
CA CYS A 414 -15.23 14.38 -19.67
C CYS A 414 -14.01 15.18 -20.15
N PRO A 415 -14.03 15.74 -21.38
CA PRO A 415 -12.98 16.65 -21.83
C PRO A 415 -12.80 17.84 -20.87
N GLU A 416 -11.57 18.22 -20.64
CA GLU A 416 -11.22 19.39 -19.85
C GLU A 416 -11.67 20.69 -20.54
N ILE A 417 -11.97 21.73 -19.75
CA ILE A 417 -12.26 23.08 -20.26
C ILE A 417 -11.16 24.05 -19.84
N GLU A 418 -10.83 24.99 -20.71
CA GLU A 418 -9.90 26.06 -20.41
C GLU A 418 -10.64 27.29 -19.86
N VAL A 419 -10.10 27.87 -18.77
CA VAL A 419 -10.61 29.07 -18.15
C VAL A 419 -9.46 30.05 -17.98
N PRO A 420 -9.59 31.31 -18.42
CA PRO A 420 -8.61 32.35 -18.14
C PRO A 420 -8.47 32.62 -16.63
N ILE A 421 -7.23 32.89 -16.19
CA ILE A 421 -6.95 33.22 -14.78
C ILE A 421 -6.18 34.52 -14.70
N SER A 422 -6.62 35.43 -13.83
CA SER A 422 -5.95 36.68 -13.53
C SER A 422 -6.34 37.12 -12.12
N ILE A 423 -5.59 36.64 -11.15
CA ILE A 423 -5.77 36.98 -9.73
C ILE A 423 -4.78 38.07 -9.41
N ALA A 424 -5.29 39.24 -9.00
CA ALA A 424 -4.42 40.30 -8.47
C ALA A 424 -3.84 39.83 -7.13
N ILE A 425 -2.51 39.85 -7.03
CA ILE A 425 -1.73 39.52 -5.82
C ILE A 425 -1.68 40.71 -4.90
#